data_ebd9136d9e5ed75a2d4e8ca12b22f7f0
#
_entry.id   ebd9136d9e5ed75a2d4e8ca12b22f7f0
#
_cell.length_a   1.000
_cell.length_b   1.000
_cell.length_c   1.000
_cell.angle_alpha   90.00
_cell.angle_beta   90.00
_cell.angle_gamma   90.00
#
_symmetry.space_group_name_H-M   'P 1'
#
loop_
_entity.id
_entity.type
_entity.pdbx_description
1 polymer ?
#
loop_
_entity_poly.entity_id
_entity_poly.type
_entity_poly.pdbx_seq_one_letter_code
_entity_poly.pdbx_strand_id
1 'polypeptide(L)'
;MLLFAALGLISVTALNLYGGSLTAISAVDSFRRVRPTLSVRIATIGFTAALSLVVALVSSESFLTNFENFLLLILYLFIPWTAVNLIDYYVVRRGHYAVEEIFKPDGIYGRWGWRGIVAYLVGFACMIPFFSTPSFTGPIADAMDGADLSLFIGLPVAGGLYLLLARSLDVEGERRLAEREAEELEEMAREHALPTASA
;
A
#
# COMPACT_ATOMS: atom_id res chain seq x y z
N MET A 1 -21.75 -1.42 -30.27
CA MET A 1 -21.25 -2.09 -29.06
C MET A 1 -19.72 -2.14 -29.02
N LEU A 2 -19.01 -2.68 -30.04
CA LEU A 2 -17.54 -2.76 -30.07
C LEU A 2 -16.82 -1.40 -29.90
N LEU A 3 -17.33 -0.34 -30.52
CA LEU A 3 -16.73 0.98 -30.45
C LEU A 3 -16.77 1.56 -29.01
N PHE A 4 -17.90 1.38 -28.29
CA PHE A 4 -18.00 1.82 -26.92
C PHE A 4 -17.09 1.02 -25.98
N ALA A 5 -16.99 -0.32 -26.20
CA ALA A 5 -16.07 -1.15 -25.45
C ALA A 5 -14.61 -0.75 -25.68
N ALA A 6 -14.23 -0.46 -26.94
CA ALA A 6 -12.88 -0.01 -27.25
C ALA A 6 -12.52 1.33 -26.59
N LEU A 7 -13.43 2.31 -26.64
CA LEU A 7 -13.23 3.60 -25.96
C LEU A 7 -13.12 3.44 -24.45
N GLY A 8 -13.96 2.59 -23.85
CA GLY A 8 -13.89 2.27 -22.42
C GLY A 8 -12.55 1.64 -22.02
N LEU A 9 -12.09 0.65 -22.80
CA LEU A 9 -10.80 -0.01 -22.56
C LEU A 9 -9.63 0.96 -22.68
N ILE A 10 -9.62 1.83 -23.70
CA ILE A 10 -8.58 2.85 -23.87
C ILE A 10 -8.54 3.79 -22.65
N SER A 11 -9.70 4.25 -22.18
CA SER A 11 -9.79 5.16 -21.04
C SER A 11 -9.28 4.51 -19.75
N VAL A 12 -9.70 3.27 -19.46
CA VAL A 12 -9.25 2.52 -18.29
C VAL A 12 -7.75 2.23 -18.37
N THR A 13 -7.24 1.83 -19.54
CA THR A 13 -5.80 1.59 -19.74
C THR A 13 -4.99 2.86 -19.52
N ALA A 14 -5.45 4.00 -20.02
CA ALA A 14 -4.78 5.27 -19.82
C ALA A 14 -4.70 5.67 -18.34
N LEU A 15 -5.79 5.49 -17.59
CA LEU A 15 -5.82 5.73 -16.14
C LEU A 15 -4.87 4.80 -15.38
N ASN A 16 -4.85 3.51 -15.73
CA ASN A 16 -3.96 2.53 -15.10
C ASN A 16 -2.48 2.84 -15.40
N LEU A 17 -2.12 3.20 -16.62
CA LEU A 17 -0.77 3.60 -16.98
C LEU A 17 -0.35 4.88 -16.24
N TYR A 18 -1.24 5.85 -16.12
CA TYR A 18 -0.98 7.07 -15.37
C TYR A 18 -0.77 6.77 -13.88
N GLY A 19 -1.68 6.01 -13.26
CA GLY A 19 -1.56 5.58 -11.86
C GLY A 19 -0.29 4.77 -11.61
N GLY A 20 0.01 3.80 -12.47
CA GLY A 20 1.25 3.02 -12.41
C GLY A 20 2.51 3.88 -12.51
N SER A 21 2.50 4.91 -13.38
CA SER A 21 3.62 5.84 -13.50
C SER A 21 3.83 6.69 -12.24
N LEU A 22 2.75 7.15 -11.61
CA LEU A 22 2.83 7.89 -10.35
C LEU A 22 3.38 7.01 -9.22
N THR A 23 2.90 5.77 -9.13
CA THR A 23 3.39 4.79 -8.15
C THR A 23 4.88 4.51 -8.36
N ALA A 24 5.32 4.34 -9.61
CA ALA A 24 6.73 4.13 -9.92
C ALA A 24 7.60 5.35 -9.51
N ILE A 25 7.14 6.57 -9.80
CA ILE A 25 7.84 7.79 -9.38
C ILE A 25 7.93 7.85 -7.84
N SER A 26 6.81 7.62 -7.13
CA SER A 26 6.77 7.64 -5.66
C SER A 26 7.67 6.57 -5.04
N ALA A 27 7.71 5.38 -5.62
CA ALA A 27 8.60 4.31 -5.18
C ALA A 27 10.08 4.71 -5.31
N VAL A 28 10.47 5.30 -6.45
CA VAL A 28 11.85 5.77 -6.65
C VAL A 28 12.17 6.97 -5.74
N ASP A 29 11.21 7.88 -5.54
CA ASP A 29 11.38 9.06 -4.67
C ASP A 29 11.63 8.67 -3.20
N SER A 30 11.06 7.55 -2.75
CA SER A 30 11.31 7.01 -1.41
C SER A 30 12.78 6.66 -1.15
N PHE A 31 13.53 6.29 -2.20
CA PHE A 31 14.96 5.97 -2.11
C PHE A 31 15.84 7.16 -2.52
N ARG A 32 15.43 7.86 -3.57
CA ARG A 32 16.19 8.99 -4.15
C ARG A 32 15.22 10.06 -4.62
N ARG A 33 15.36 11.27 -4.09
CA ARG A 33 14.52 12.41 -4.42
C ARG A 33 14.47 12.65 -5.93
N VAL A 34 13.28 12.49 -6.52
CA VAL A 34 13.06 12.65 -7.96
C VAL A 34 12.20 13.90 -8.18
N ARG A 35 12.68 14.84 -9.01
CA ARG A 35 11.84 15.96 -9.43
C ARG A 35 10.89 15.49 -10.52
N PRO A 36 9.56 15.60 -10.34
CA PRO A 36 8.56 15.12 -11.30
C PRO A 36 8.49 16.05 -12.52
N THR A 37 9.52 16.00 -13.38
CA THR A 37 9.55 16.71 -14.66
C THR A 37 8.71 15.99 -15.71
N LEU A 38 8.32 16.71 -16.77
CA LEU A 38 7.57 16.12 -17.89
C LEU A 38 8.32 14.91 -18.48
N SER A 39 9.63 15.01 -18.62
CA SER A 39 10.46 13.92 -19.16
C SER A 39 10.43 12.66 -18.28
N VAL A 40 10.48 12.83 -16.94
CA VAL A 40 10.37 11.71 -15.99
C VAL A 40 8.99 11.05 -16.10
N ARG A 41 7.92 11.83 -16.21
CA ARG A 41 6.55 11.30 -16.38
C ARG A 41 6.40 10.52 -17.68
N ILE A 42 6.88 11.06 -18.80
CA ILE A 42 6.82 10.36 -20.09
C ILE A 42 7.64 9.07 -20.05
N ALA A 43 8.84 9.11 -19.47
CA ALA A 43 9.69 7.93 -19.34
C ALA A 43 9.06 6.83 -18.47
N THR A 44 8.44 7.20 -17.34
CA THR A 44 7.76 6.22 -16.46
C THR A 44 6.48 5.66 -17.07
N ILE A 45 5.68 6.48 -17.78
CA ILE A 45 4.52 5.99 -18.55
C ILE A 45 4.98 5.02 -19.65
N GLY A 46 6.02 5.38 -20.42
CA GLY A 46 6.58 4.52 -21.44
C GLY A 46 7.12 3.20 -20.89
N PHE A 47 7.81 3.25 -19.77
CA PHE A 47 8.30 2.06 -19.07
C PHE A 47 7.15 1.15 -18.59
N THR A 48 6.14 1.71 -17.92
CA THR A 48 4.97 0.94 -17.45
C THR A 48 4.18 0.36 -18.61
N ALA A 49 4.02 1.10 -19.71
CA ALA A 49 3.36 0.61 -20.92
C ALA A 49 4.13 -0.54 -21.58
N ALA A 50 5.45 -0.41 -21.72
CA ALA A 50 6.30 -1.45 -22.26
C ALA A 50 6.29 -2.71 -21.40
N LEU A 51 6.40 -2.56 -20.07
CA LEU A 51 6.32 -3.67 -19.13
C LEU A 51 4.97 -4.39 -19.23
N SER A 52 3.86 -3.64 -19.23
CA SER A 52 2.50 -4.21 -19.37
C SER A 52 2.33 -4.97 -20.69
N LEU A 53 2.87 -4.42 -21.79
CA LEU A 53 2.83 -5.08 -23.09
C LEU A 53 3.63 -6.40 -23.10
N VAL A 54 4.83 -6.39 -22.55
CA VAL A 54 5.66 -7.62 -22.44
C VAL A 54 4.93 -8.69 -21.60
N VAL A 55 4.39 -8.32 -20.44
CA VAL A 55 3.62 -9.25 -19.60
C VAL A 55 2.40 -9.79 -20.36
N ALA A 56 1.66 -8.95 -21.07
CA ALA A 56 0.49 -9.37 -21.83
C ALA A 56 0.85 -10.35 -22.95
N LEU A 57 1.97 -10.13 -23.67
CA LEU A 57 2.43 -11.01 -24.74
C LEU A 57 2.92 -12.37 -24.22
N VAL A 58 3.67 -12.36 -23.10
CA VAL A 58 4.19 -13.60 -22.48
C VAL A 58 3.04 -14.43 -21.85
N SER A 59 2.01 -13.77 -21.33
CA SER A 59 0.88 -14.45 -20.68
C SER A 59 -0.20 -14.93 -21.63
N SER A 60 -0.09 -14.69 -22.95
CA SER A 60 -1.18 -14.92 -23.89
C SER A 60 -1.65 -16.35 -24.02
N GLU A 61 -0.76 -17.35 -23.91
CA GLU A 61 -1.07 -18.77 -24.10
C GLU A 61 -1.80 -19.39 -22.88
N SER A 62 -1.57 -18.88 -21.68
CA SER A 62 -2.15 -19.36 -20.41
C SER A 62 -2.79 -18.21 -19.62
N PHE A 63 -3.47 -17.32 -20.33
CA PHE A 63 -3.94 -16.05 -19.75
C PHE A 63 -4.79 -16.24 -18.47
N LEU A 64 -5.78 -17.14 -18.49
CA LEU A 64 -6.67 -17.35 -17.35
C LEU A 64 -5.92 -17.83 -16.10
N THR A 65 -5.06 -18.83 -16.25
CA THR A 65 -4.26 -19.36 -15.14
C THR A 65 -3.27 -18.34 -14.61
N ASN A 66 -2.59 -17.60 -15.49
CA ASN A 66 -1.67 -16.56 -15.09
C ASN A 66 -2.38 -15.39 -14.39
N PHE A 67 -3.58 -15.05 -14.87
CA PHE A 67 -4.41 -14.01 -14.26
C PHE A 67 -4.91 -14.42 -12.87
N GLU A 68 -5.35 -15.66 -12.71
CA GLU A 68 -5.76 -16.20 -11.41
C GLU A 68 -4.60 -16.22 -10.41
N ASN A 69 -3.43 -16.73 -10.81
CA ASN A 69 -2.22 -16.68 -9.99
C ASN A 69 -1.84 -15.25 -9.57
N PHE A 70 -1.96 -14.31 -10.49
CA PHE A 70 -1.67 -12.90 -10.22
C PHE A 70 -2.65 -12.30 -9.20
N LEU A 71 -3.95 -12.57 -9.32
CA LEU A 71 -4.96 -12.12 -8.36
C LEU A 71 -4.73 -12.70 -6.97
N LEU A 72 -4.44 -14.01 -6.89
CA LEU A 72 -4.13 -14.67 -5.62
C LEU A 72 -2.86 -14.12 -4.99
N LEU A 73 -1.81 -13.85 -5.79
CA LEU A 73 -0.58 -13.23 -5.27
C LEU A 73 -0.85 -11.85 -4.68
N ILE A 74 -1.63 -11.02 -5.36
CA ILE A 74 -2.05 -9.72 -4.82
C ILE A 74 -2.81 -9.90 -3.51
N LEU A 75 -3.77 -10.82 -3.46
CA LEU A 75 -4.53 -11.12 -2.25
C LEU A 75 -3.60 -11.48 -1.09
N TYR A 76 -2.64 -12.39 -1.31
CA TYR A 76 -1.68 -12.79 -0.28
C TYR A 76 -0.81 -11.65 0.21
N LEU A 77 -0.41 -10.72 -0.67
CA LEU A 77 0.33 -9.52 -0.29
C LEU A 77 -0.53 -8.54 0.54
N PHE A 78 -1.82 -8.44 0.22
CA PHE A 78 -2.72 -7.54 0.94
C PHE A 78 -3.11 -8.03 2.33
N ILE A 79 -3.13 -9.33 2.60
CA ILE A 79 -3.53 -9.89 3.90
C ILE A 79 -2.68 -9.34 5.05
N PRO A 80 -1.37 -9.53 5.10
CA PRO A 80 -0.54 -9.01 6.19
C PRO A 80 -0.44 -7.47 6.16
N TRP A 81 -0.51 -6.85 4.98
CA TRP A 81 -0.56 -5.40 4.85
C TRP A 81 -1.81 -4.83 5.54
N THR A 82 -2.98 -5.42 5.26
CA THR A 82 -4.25 -5.02 5.88
C THR A 82 -4.21 -5.20 7.40
N ALA A 83 -3.69 -6.34 7.88
CA ALA A 83 -3.58 -6.60 9.31
C ALA A 83 -2.75 -5.53 10.03
N VAL A 84 -1.57 -5.20 9.50
CA VAL A 84 -0.69 -4.18 10.07
C VAL A 84 -1.37 -2.81 10.07
N ASN A 85 -1.96 -2.39 8.93
CA ASN A 85 -2.59 -1.07 8.81
C ASN A 85 -3.82 -0.92 9.71
N LEU A 86 -4.70 -1.93 9.77
CA LEU A 86 -5.89 -1.87 10.62
C LEU A 86 -5.53 -1.81 12.10
N ILE A 87 -4.56 -2.61 12.52
CA ILE A 87 -4.11 -2.61 13.91
C ILE A 87 -3.40 -1.31 14.25
N ASP A 88 -2.57 -0.79 13.37
CA ASP A 88 -1.92 0.51 13.57
C ASP A 88 -2.97 1.61 13.76
N TYR A 89 -3.92 1.67 12.82
CA TYR A 89 -4.93 2.74 12.81
C TYR A 89 -5.92 2.63 13.97
N TYR A 90 -6.51 1.46 14.24
CA TYR A 90 -7.60 1.33 15.19
C TYR A 90 -7.14 1.01 16.62
N VAL A 91 -6.03 0.30 16.78
CA VAL A 91 -5.61 -0.22 18.09
C VAL A 91 -4.44 0.59 18.63
N VAL A 92 -3.39 0.81 17.86
CA VAL A 92 -2.16 1.47 18.32
C VAL A 92 -2.36 2.98 18.38
N ARG A 93 -2.61 3.64 17.25
CA ARG A 93 -2.70 5.11 17.16
C ARG A 93 -4.10 5.65 17.30
N ARG A 94 -5.12 4.82 17.15
CA ARG A 94 -6.55 5.19 17.28
C ARG A 94 -6.95 6.39 16.42
N GLY A 95 -6.42 6.47 15.20
CA GLY A 95 -6.70 7.53 14.26
C GLY A 95 -5.94 8.86 14.48
N HIS A 96 -5.11 8.95 15.52
CA HIS A 96 -4.33 10.17 15.79
C HIS A 96 -2.97 10.12 15.10
N TYR A 97 -2.81 10.89 14.04
CA TYR A 97 -1.57 11.01 13.29
C TYR A 97 -1.16 12.49 13.20
N ALA A 98 0.09 12.78 13.51
CA ALA A 98 0.70 14.07 13.23
C ALA A 98 1.04 14.11 11.72
N VAL A 99 0.17 14.77 10.95
CA VAL A 99 0.21 14.71 9.47
C VAL A 99 1.46 15.39 8.94
N GLU A 100 1.88 16.51 9.52
CA GLU A 100 3.09 17.22 9.09
C GLU A 100 4.35 16.38 9.28
N GLU A 101 4.42 15.60 10.36
CA GLU A 101 5.56 14.74 10.67
C GLU A 101 5.73 13.56 9.70
N ILE A 102 4.67 13.16 8.98
CA ILE A 102 4.74 12.11 7.94
C ILE A 102 5.63 12.55 6.77
N PHE A 103 5.65 13.86 6.46
CA PHE A 103 6.41 14.40 5.34
C PHE A 103 7.85 14.78 5.71
N LYS A 104 8.21 14.70 7.00
CA LYS A 104 9.58 15.00 7.47
C LYS A 104 10.40 13.70 7.50
N PRO A 105 11.54 13.62 6.76
CA PRO A 105 12.38 12.41 6.76
C PRO A 105 12.94 12.05 8.14
N ASP A 106 13.16 13.05 8.97
CA ASP A 106 13.68 12.94 10.34
C ASP A 106 12.57 13.16 11.39
N GLY A 107 11.30 13.08 10.99
CA GLY A 107 10.15 13.21 11.87
C GLY A 107 9.99 12.00 12.82
N ILE A 108 8.99 12.10 13.72
CA ILE A 108 8.71 11.07 14.75
C ILE A 108 8.44 9.68 14.18
N TYR A 109 7.92 9.59 12.94
CA TYR A 109 7.67 8.31 12.28
C TYR A 109 8.93 7.69 11.67
N GLY A 110 10.01 8.48 11.54
CA GLY A 110 11.25 8.08 10.90
C GLY A 110 11.05 7.79 9.39
N ARG A 111 12.15 7.52 8.71
CA ARG A 111 12.14 7.25 7.27
C ARG A 111 11.53 5.91 6.89
N TRP A 112 11.64 4.92 7.78
CA TRP A 112 11.19 3.56 7.55
C TRP A 112 10.42 3.05 8.77
N GLY A 113 9.18 2.67 8.57
CA GLY A 113 8.35 1.99 9.57
C GLY A 113 8.76 0.52 9.76
N TRP A 114 10.01 0.27 10.21
CA TRP A 114 10.61 -1.07 10.27
C TRP A 114 9.77 -2.10 11.02
N ARG A 115 9.02 -1.66 12.03
CA ARG A 115 8.11 -2.52 12.81
C ARG A 115 7.00 -3.10 11.95
N GLY A 116 6.37 -2.25 11.12
CA GLY A 116 5.35 -2.66 10.16
C GLY A 116 5.94 -3.56 9.08
N ILE A 117 7.13 -3.22 8.56
CA ILE A 117 7.81 -4.01 7.53
C ILE A 117 8.15 -5.41 8.05
N VAL A 118 8.71 -5.53 9.24
CA VAL A 118 9.04 -6.83 9.84
C VAL A 118 7.78 -7.66 10.09
N ALA A 119 6.73 -7.06 10.68
CA ALA A 119 5.47 -7.75 10.91
C ALA A 119 4.82 -8.24 9.60
N TYR A 120 4.85 -7.40 8.57
CA TYR A 120 4.38 -7.73 7.23
C TYR A 120 5.16 -8.91 6.62
N LEU A 121 6.49 -8.84 6.61
CA LEU A 121 7.33 -9.88 5.98
C LEU A 121 7.23 -11.22 6.71
N VAL A 122 7.22 -11.20 8.04
CA VAL A 122 7.04 -12.41 8.84
C VAL A 122 5.65 -12.99 8.66
N GLY A 123 4.61 -12.16 8.69
CA GLY A 123 3.23 -12.59 8.41
C GLY A 123 3.10 -13.23 7.03
N PHE A 124 3.64 -12.60 6.00
CA PHE A 124 3.67 -13.15 4.64
C PHE A 124 4.43 -14.47 4.57
N ALA A 125 5.63 -14.56 5.15
CA ALA A 125 6.42 -15.79 5.17
C ALA A 125 5.70 -16.96 5.87
N CYS A 126 5.00 -16.69 6.96
CA CYS A 126 4.21 -17.70 7.68
C CYS A 126 2.99 -18.20 6.90
N MET A 127 2.50 -17.42 5.92
CA MET A 127 1.39 -17.84 5.06
C MET A 127 1.82 -18.79 3.95
N ILE A 128 3.07 -18.75 3.48
CA ILE A 128 3.54 -19.51 2.31
C ILE A 128 3.21 -21.02 2.38
N PRO A 129 3.38 -21.71 3.53
CA PRO A 129 3.02 -23.12 3.63
C PRO A 129 1.53 -23.43 3.43
N PHE A 130 0.67 -22.42 3.56
CA PHE A 130 -0.79 -22.53 3.47
C PHE A 130 -1.38 -22.02 2.15
N PHE A 131 -0.54 -21.55 1.22
CA PHE A 131 -1.00 -21.08 -0.09
C PHE A 131 -1.56 -22.21 -0.94
N SER A 132 -2.63 -21.93 -1.67
CA SER A 132 -3.17 -22.82 -2.68
C SER A 132 -3.48 -22.01 -3.94
N THR A 133 -2.59 -22.11 -4.94
CA THR A 133 -2.74 -21.47 -6.24
C THR A 133 -2.67 -22.53 -7.35
N PRO A 134 -3.16 -22.23 -8.56
CA PRO A 134 -3.05 -23.14 -9.70
C PRO A 134 -1.61 -23.59 -10.03
N SER A 135 -0.61 -22.77 -9.69
CA SER A 135 0.81 -23.03 -9.97
C SER A 135 1.63 -23.48 -8.77
N PHE A 136 1.12 -23.27 -7.56
CA PHE A 136 1.84 -23.59 -6.34
C PHE A 136 0.88 -23.92 -5.21
N THR A 137 1.05 -25.09 -4.60
CA THR A 137 0.36 -25.51 -3.38
C THR A 137 1.38 -25.70 -2.29
N GLY A 138 1.20 -25.02 -1.17
CA GLY A 138 2.09 -25.15 -0.01
C GLY A 138 1.93 -26.51 0.67
N PRO A 139 2.94 -26.97 1.43
CA PRO A 139 2.94 -28.32 2.01
C PRO A 139 1.80 -28.56 3.01
N ILE A 140 1.31 -27.55 3.71
CA ILE A 140 0.19 -27.68 4.64
C ILE A 140 -1.14 -27.64 3.88
N ALA A 141 -1.26 -26.77 2.88
CA ALA A 141 -2.43 -26.74 2.01
C ALA A 141 -2.61 -28.07 1.27
N ASP A 142 -1.52 -28.68 0.78
CA ASP A 142 -1.53 -29.99 0.13
C ASP A 142 -2.00 -31.11 1.09
N ALA A 143 -1.52 -31.11 2.33
CA ALA A 143 -1.97 -32.04 3.37
C ALA A 143 -3.44 -31.85 3.78
N MET A 144 -4.06 -30.74 3.40
CA MET A 144 -5.47 -30.39 3.68
C MET A 144 -6.33 -30.40 2.41
N ASP A 145 -6.00 -31.26 1.45
CA ASP A 145 -6.72 -31.41 0.17
C ASP A 145 -6.79 -30.09 -0.65
N GLY A 146 -5.76 -29.25 -0.57
CA GLY A 146 -5.69 -27.99 -1.30
C GLY A 146 -6.44 -26.83 -0.65
N ALA A 147 -6.85 -26.95 0.62
CA ALA A 147 -7.52 -25.87 1.33
C ALA A 147 -6.56 -24.72 1.63
N ASP A 148 -6.92 -23.51 1.20
CA ASP A 148 -6.16 -22.28 1.49
C ASP A 148 -6.58 -21.68 2.83
N LEU A 149 -5.70 -21.79 3.82
CA LEU A 149 -5.89 -21.20 5.14
C LEU A 149 -4.96 -20.00 5.42
N SER A 150 -4.31 -19.50 4.39
CA SER A 150 -3.32 -18.41 4.49
C SER A 150 -3.87 -17.15 5.17
N LEU A 151 -5.12 -16.78 4.87
CA LEU A 151 -5.81 -15.65 5.49
C LEU A 151 -5.86 -15.79 7.02
N PHE A 152 -6.24 -16.97 7.52
CA PHE A 152 -6.40 -17.25 8.95
C PHE A 152 -5.06 -17.28 9.70
N ILE A 153 -3.96 -17.47 9.00
CA ILE A 153 -2.62 -17.43 9.56
C ILE A 153 -2.02 -16.02 9.41
N GLY A 154 -2.13 -15.42 8.23
CA GLY A 154 -1.51 -14.14 7.93
C GLY A 154 -2.03 -12.97 8.77
N LEU A 155 -3.35 -12.88 8.94
CA LEU A 155 -3.96 -11.81 9.74
C LEU A 155 -3.50 -11.82 11.21
N PRO A 156 -3.65 -12.93 11.97
CA PRO A 156 -3.25 -12.93 13.37
C PRO A 156 -1.73 -12.89 13.57
N VAL A 157 -0.94 -13.49 12.68
CA VAL A 157 0.52 -13.47 12.81
C VAL A 157 1.07 -12.07 12.53
N ALA A 158 0.71 -11.46 11.41
CA ALA A 158 1.16 -10.10 11.09
C ALA A 158 0.64 -9.09 12.12
N GLY A 159 -0.63 -9.16 12.46
CA GLY A 159 -1.26 -8.25 13.40
C GLY A 159 -0.74 -8.43 14.83
N GLY A 160 -0.63 -9.65 15.31
CA GLY A 160 -0.09 -9.96 16.64
C GLY A 160 1.37 -9.54 16.78
N LEU A 161 2.20 -9.83 15.77
CA LEU A 161 3.60 -9.41 15.77
C LEU A 161 3.71 -7.89 15.73
N TYR A 162 2.87 -7.22 14.92
CA TYR A 162 2.85 -5.76 14.89
C TYR A 162 2.49 -5.17 16.26
N LEU A 163 1.47 -5.69 16.93
CA LEU A 163 1.10 -5.27 18.29
C LEU A 163 2.25 -5.43 19.28
N LEU A 164 3.00 -6.53 19.20
CA LEU A 164 4.16 -6.77 20.06
C LEU A 164 5.27 -5.75 19.81
N LEU A 165 5.58 -5.47 18.55
CA LEU A 165 6.61 -4.50 18.15
C LEU A 165 6.17 -3.06 18.43
N ALA A 166 4.89 -2.75 18.30
CA ALA A 166 4.33 -1.43 18.56
C ALA A 166 4.37 -1.01 20.02
N ARG A 167 4.53 -1.95 20.97
CA ARG A 167 4.70 -1.63 22.42
C ARG A 167 5.90 -0.74 22.69
N SER A 168 6.88 -0.70 21.78
CA SER A 168 8.07 0.14 21.90
C SER A 168 7.89 1.54 21.28
N LEU A 169 6.68 1.89 20.81
CA LEU A 169 6.35 3.21 20.28
C LEU A 169 5.92 4.15 21.42
N ASP A 170 6.35 5.39 21.36
CA ASP A 170 5.82 6.48 22.20
C ASP A 170 4.53 7.05 21.59
N VAL A 171 3.47 6.25 21.65
CA VAL A 171 2.15 6.62 21.09
C VAL A 171 1.58 7.86 21.78
N GLU A 172 1.88 8.06 23.05
CA GLU A 172 1.42 9.22 23.82
C GLU A 172 2.06 10.52 23.33
N GLY A 173 3.38 10.49 23.05
CA GLY A 173 4.09 11.61 22.45
C GLY A 173 3.60 11.93 21.04
N GLU A 174 3.37 10.91 20.21
CA GLU A 174 2.80 11.06 18.87
C GLU A 174 1.41 11.71 18.93
N ARG A 175 0.56 11.26 19.85
CA ARG A 175 -0.79 11.78 20.04
C ARG A 175 -0.81 13.26 20.44
N ARG A 176 0.04 13.65 21.40
CA ARG A 176 0.14 15.07 21.83
C ARG A 176 0.56 15.98 20.69
N LEU A 177 1.43 15.52 19.81
CA LEU A 177 1.83 16.28 18.62
C LEU A 177 0.66 16.38 17.63
N ALA A 178 -0.05 15.31 17.37
CA ALA A 178 -1.22 15.32 16.49
C ALA A 178 -2.33 16.25 17.01
N GLU A 179 -2.56 16.27 18.32
CA GLU A 179 -3.55 17.17 18.96
C GLU A 179 -3.13 18.65 18.78
N ARG A 180 -1.85 18.98 18.94
CA ARG A 180 -1.33 20.35 18.71
C ARG A 180 -1.45 20.79 17.26
N GLU A 181 -1.06 19.94 16.31
CA GLU A 181 -1.21 20.23 14.88
C GLU A 181 -2.69 20.47 14.51
N ALA A 182 -3.61 19.70 15.10
CA ALA A 182 -5.04 19.89 14.87
C ALA A 182 -5.54 21.24 15.43
N GLU A 183 -5.09 21.63 16.62
CA GLU A 183 -5.42 22.92 17.22
C GLU A 183 -4.88 24.08 16.38
N GLU A 184 -3.63 24.03 15.93
CA GLU A 184 -3.03 25.05 15.06
C GLU A 184 -3.78 25.20 13.73
N LEU A 185 -4.17 24.08 13.11
CA LEU A 185 -4.96 24.07 11.87
C LEU A 185 -6.37 24.68 12.08
N GLU A 186 -7.01 24.40 13.22
CA GLU A 186 -8.29 24.99 13.56
C GLU A 186 -8.19 26.50 13.81
N GLU A 187 -7.14 26.95 14.48
CA GLU A 187 -6.89 28.39 14.71
C GLU A 187 -6.65 29.13 13.38
N MET A 188 -5.80 28.59 12.50
CA MET A 188 -5.59 29.14 11.16
C MET A 188 -6.87 29.18 10.32
N ALA A 189 -7.69 28.13 10.39
CA ALA A 189 -8.96 28.08 9.68
C ALA A 189 -9.95 29.12 10.21
N ARG A 190 -10.00 29.36 11.53
CA ARG A 190 -10.83 30.40 12.15
C ARG A 190 -10.34 31.81 11.76
N GLU A 191 -9.04 32.04 11.72
CA GLU A 191 -8.46 33.33 11.33
C GLU A 191 -8.77 33.67 9.86
N HIS A 192 -8.70 32.67 8.96
CA HIS A 192 -9.08 32.84 7.55
C HIS A 192 -10.58 32.95 7.31
N ALA A 193 -11.42 32.40 8.20
CA ALA A 193 -12.89 32.50 8.12
C ALA A 193 -13.46 33.80 8.66
N LEU A 194 -12.66 34.60 9.39
CA LEU A 194 -13.06 35.93 9.81
C LEU A 194 -13.02 36.86 8.60
N PRO A 195 -14.16 37.48 8.19
CA PRO A 195 -14.15 38.44 7.11
C PRO A 195 -13.23 39.59 7.53
N THR A 196 -12.34 40.01 6.62
CA THR A 196 -11.57 41.25 6.77
C THR A 196 -12.53 42.42 6.88
N ALA A 197 -13.05 42.63 8.08
CA ALA A 197 -13.84 43.82 8.41
C ALA A 197 -12.84 44.92 8.68
N SER A 198 -12.47 45.61 7.61
CA SER A 198 -12.11 47.04 7.65
C SER A 198 -11.26 47.47 6.47
N ALA A 199 -11.88 48.08 5.46
CA ALA A 199 -11.35 49.29 4.84
C ALA A 199 -12.51 49.96 4.10
#